data_d90e06a78253bfea0d17a091896a7546
#
_entry.id   d90e06a78253bfea0d17a091896a7546
#
_cell.length_a   1.000
_cell.length_b   1.000
_cell.length_c   1.000
_cell.angle_alpha   90.00
_cell.angle_beta   90.00
_cell.angle_gamma   90.00
#
_symmetry.space_group_name_H-M   'P 1'
#
loop_
_entity.id
_entity.type
_entity.pdbx_description
1 polymer ?
#
loop_
_entity_poly.entity_id
_entity_poly.type
_entity_poly.pdbx_seq_one_letter_code
_entity_poly.pdbx_strand_id
1 'polypeptide(L)'
;MGKHVRLRKGFDINLAGKASPTIATTDQPDVFAIKPTDFQGLYLPRVLVNVGDTVKAGTPLFRDKKFEKVVFTAPVSGEVVEIKRGEKRKLLEVRILADKSFQHVEFRKYSAGDLASISREEAQEQLLASGVWANLIQRPYGVIADPNETPKAIFISAFDSHPLAPDYELIFKGEEQYFQAGVDILKKFTAGSIHVNLRGDTQSSIFSGAKGVEFNYFTGPHPSGCVGVQIHHIDPINRGEIAWTINPYGVIQIGKLFLNGIYDTSRIVALVGSEVMKPQYYKTWTG
;
A
#
# COMPACT_ATOMS: atom_id res chain seq x y z
N MET A 1 -13.29 -18.28 14.36
CA MET A 1 -12.26 -18.26 15.41
C MET A 1 -10.90 -18.20 14.69
N GLY A 2 -10.07 -17.19 14.95
CA GLY A 2 -8.79 -17.01 14.24
C GLY A 2 -7.83 -18.17 14.47
N LYS A 3 -7.00 -18.45 13.47
CA LYS A 3 -5.97 -19.51 13.56
C LYS A 3 -4.73 -19.01 14.27
N HIS A 4 -4.13 -19.89 15.07
CA HIS A 4 -2.78 -19.69 15.63
C HIS A 4 -1.81 -20.61 14.89
N VAL A 5 -0.85 -20.02 14.18
CA VAL A 5 0.12 -20.74 13.33
C VAL A 5 1.51 -20.51 13.88
N ARG A 6 2.21 -21.59 14.19
CA ARG A 6 3.62 -21.56 14.58
C ARG A 6 4.50 -22.10 13.47
N LEU A 7 5.30 -21.24 12.86
CA LEU A 7 6.32 -21.67 11.92
C LEU A 7 7.55 -22.22 12.68
N ARG A 8 7.94 -23.42 12.29
CA ARG A 8 9.12 -24.11 12.89
C ARG A 8 10.36 -24.00 12.00
N LYS A 9 10.17 -23.77 10.69
CA LYS A 9 11.25 -23.66 9.70
C LYS A 9 11.38 -22.21 9.27
N GLY A 10 12.60 -21.72 9.20
CA GLY A 10 12.95 -20.37 8.82
C GLY A 10 14.18 -19.89 9.58
N PHE A 11 14.56 -18.65 9.35
CA PHE A 11 15.72 -18.03 9.98
C PHE A 11 15.47 -16.58 10.28
N ASP A 12 15.90 -16.13 11.46
CA ASP A 12 16.01 -14.72 11.80
C ASP A 12 17.48 -14.31 11.66
N ILE A 13 17.74 -13.34 10.80
CA ILE A 13 19.09 -12.81 10.59
C ILE A 13 19.22 -11.54 11.43
N ASN A 14 20.07 -11.60 12.45
CA ASN A 14 20.33 -10.46 13.32
C ASN A 14 21.34 -9.52 12.66
N LEU A 15 20.84 -8.49 11.97
CA LEU A 15 21.65 -7.43 11.40
C LEU A 15 21.81 -6.28 12.39
N ALA A 16 22.97 -5.62 12.36
CA ALA A 16 23.21 -4.38 13.09
C ALA A 16 22.48 -3.18 12.44
N GLY A 17 22.24 -2.12 13.22
CA GLY A 17 21.68 -0.88 12.71
C GLY A 17 20.16 -0.83 12.68
N LYS A 18 19.50 -1.43 13.69
CA LYS A 18 18.06 -1.29 13.90
C LYS A 18 17.69 0.18 14.17
N ALA A 19 16.60 0.66 13.58
CA ALA A 19 16.10 2.00 13.79
C ALA A 19 15.72 2.25 15.26
N SER A 20 16.16 3.38 15.82
CA SER A 20 15.62 3.88 17.08
C SER A 20 14.15 4.29 16.89
N PRO A 21 13.28 4.18 17.92
CA PRO A 21 11.86 4.50 17.82
C PRO A 21 11.60 6.03 17.80
N THR A 22 12.41 6.76 17.05
CA THR A 22 12.30 8.22 16.89
C THR A 22 11.94 8.53 15.44
N ILE A 23 10.88 9.29 15.24
CA ILE A 23 10.46 9.75 13.92
C ILE A 23 11.01 11.17 13.70
N ALA A 24 11.94 11.30 12.78
CA ALA A 24 12.47 12.59 12.34
C ALA A 24 11.69 13.10 11.11
N THR A 25 11.68 14.41 10.94
CA THR A 25 11.22 15.04 9.70
C THR A 25 12.39 15.17 8.73
N THR A 26 12.10 15.08 7.45
CA THR A 26 13.05 15.41 6.37
C THR A 26 12.62 16.69 5.68
N ASP A 27 13.58 17.42 5.13
CA ASP A 27 13.23 18.48 4.18
C ASP A 27 12.51 17.86 2.99
N GLN A 28 11.58 18.61 2.44
CA GLN A 28 10.87 18.17 1.25
C GLN A 28 11.84 18.17 0.06
N PRO A 29 11.97 17.07 -0.68
CA PRO A 29 12.70 17.05 -1.92
C PRO A 29 12.11 18.05 -2.94
N ASP A 30 12.97 18.61 -3.79
CA ASP A 30 12.50 19.48 -4.87
C ASP A 30 11.93 18.67 -6.04
N VAL A 31 12.46 17.48 -6.29
CA VAL A 31 12.05 16.62 -7.40
C VAL A 31 11.56 15.27 -6.92
N PHE A 32 10.41 14.88 -7.42
CA PHE A 32 9.79 13.57 -7.19
C PHE A 32 9.76 12.76 -8.49
N ALA A 33 9.96 11.45 -8.39
CA ALA A 33 9.94 10.57 -9.56
C ALA A 33 9.05 9.35 -9.32
N ILE A 34 8.14 9.07 -10.26
CA ILE A 34 7.35 7.85 -10.26
C ILE A 34 7.84 6.93 -11.38
N LYS A 35 8.20 5.70 -11.01
CA LYS A 35 8.79 4.69 -11.89
C LYS A 35 7.78 3.56 -12.14
N PRO A 36 7.47 3.23 -13.40
CA PRO A 36 6.60 2.10 -13.70
C PRO A 36 7.11 0.76 -13.15
N THR A 37 8.43 0.61 -13.02
CA THR A 37 9.07 -0.60 -12.49
C THR A 37 8.80 -0.87 -11.02
N ASP A 38 8.33 0.13 -10.26
CA ASP A 38 8.01 -0.02 -8.85
C ASP A 38 6.61 -0.66 -8.64
N PHE A 39 5.84 -0.80 -9.73
CA PHE A 39 4.50 -1.38 -9.69
C PHE A 39 4.48 -2.79 -10.25
N GLN A 40 4.05 -3.74 -9.42
CA GLN A 40 4.07 -5.16 -9.74
C GLN A 40 3.13 -5.51 -10.91
N GLY A 41 3.69 -6.09 -11.96
CA GLY A 41 2.91 -6.55 -13.13
C GLY A 41 2.58 -5.46 -14.16
N LEU A 42 3.06 -4.24 -13.97
CA LEU A 42 2.94 -3.18 -14.97
C LEU A 42 4.04 -3.31 -16.03
N TYR A 43 3.68 -3.79 -17.21
CA TYR A 43 4.64 -4.01 -18.29
C TYR A 43 4.61 -2.93 -19.38
N LEU A 44 3.46 -2.38 -19.68
CA LEU A 44 3.24 -1.46 -20.80
C LEU A 44 2.57 -0.16 -20.33
N PRO A 45 3.30 0.72 -19.62
CA PRO A 45 2.77 2.00 -19.20
C PRO A 45 2.51 2.92 -20.40
N ARG A 46 1.35 3.56 -20.43
CA ARG A 46 1.01 4.63 -21.37
C ARG A 46 0.99 5.96 -20.64
N VAL A 47 1.87 6.87 -21.04
CA VAL A 47 1.96 8.22 -20.46
C VAL A 47 0.74 9.04 -20.83
N LEU A 48 0.25 9.84 -19.88
CA LEU A 48 -0.94 10.68 -19.98
C LEU A 48 -0.63 12.18 -19.89
N VAL A 49 0.62 12.53 -19.59
CA VAL A 49 1.09 13.92 -19.40
C VAL A 49 2.24 14.26 -20.35
N ASN A 50 2.53 15.56 -20.49
CA ASN A 50 3.67 16.07 -21.24
C ASN A 50 4.63 16.81 -20.30
N VAL A 51 5.84 17.03 -20.73
CA VAL A 51 6.79 17.94 -20.06
C VAL A 51 6.21 19.37 -20.13
N GLY A 52 6.20 20.08 -19.00
CA GLY A 52 5.60 21.39 -18.83
C GLY A 52 4.16 21.35 -18.27
N ASP A 53 3.51 20.18 -18.19
CA ASP A 53 2.17 20.08 -17.60
C ASP A 53 2.24 20.33 -16.09
N THR A 54 1.29 21.14 -15.58
CA THR A 54 1.07 21.32 -14.15
C THR A 54 0.16 20.21 -13.63
N VAL A 55 0.58 19.57 -12.53
CA VAL A 55 -0.13 18.46 -11.89
C VAL A 55 -0.40 18.74 -10.42
N LYS A 56 -1.42 18.06 -9.87
CA LYS A 56 -1.71 17.99 -8.42
C LYS A 56 -1.44 16.59 -7.92
N ALA A 57 -1.21 16.42 -6.62
CA ALA A 57 -1.16 15.09 -6.02
C ALA A 57 -2.47 14.35 -6.33
N GLY A 58 -2.38 13.17 -6.96
CA GLY A 58 -3.54 12.43 -7.47
C GLY A 58 -3.82 12.63 -8.97
N THR A 59 -3.13 13.53 -9.68
CA THR A 59 -3.27 13.66 -11.15
C THR A 59 -2.67 12.43 -11.84
N PRO A 60 -3.39 11.74 -12.76
CA PRO A 60 -2.86 10.60 -13.49
C PRO A 60 -1.66 10.96 -14.36
N LEU A 61 -0.52 10.27 -14.17
CA LEU A 61 0.71 10.45 -14.94
C LEU A 61 0.84 9.43 -16.07
N PHE A 62 0.50 8.20 -15.78
CA PHE A 62 0.45 7.11 -16.77
C PHE A 62 -0.57 6.06 -16.32
N ARG A 63 -0.94 5.18 -17.25
CA ARG A 63 -1.88 4.08 -17.01
C ARG A 63 -1.34 2.76 -17.51
N ASP A 64 -1.92 1.66 -17.05
CA ASP A 64 -1.68 0.36 -17.64
C ASP A 64 -2.35 0.25 -19.01
N LYS A 65 -1.64 -0.28 -20.01
CA LYS A 65 -2.24 -0.55 -21.33
C LYS A 65 -3.23 -1.73 -21.28
N LYS A 66 -3.02 -2.69 -20.39
CA LYS A 66 -3.89 -3.87 -20.24
C LYS A 66 -5.18 -3.51 -19.52
N PHE A 67 -5.07 -2.74 -18.43
CA PHE A 67 -6.18 -2.27 -17.63
C PHE A 67 -6.24 -0.76 -17.68
N GLU A 68 -6.87 -0.20 -18.71
CA GLU A 68 -6.83 1.24 -18.99
C GLU A 68 -7.36 2.13 -17.87
N LYS A 69 -8.20 1.59 -17.00
CA LYS A 69 -8.72 2.30 -15.82
C LYS A 69 -7.72 2.34 -14.65
N VAL A 70 -6.68 1.49 -14.66
CA VAL A 70 -5.65 1.48 -13.62
C VAL A 70 -4.64 2.58 -13.94
N VAL A 71 -4.71 3.66 -13.18
CA VAL A 71 -3.84 4.83 -13.32
C VAL A 71 -2.81 4.89 -12.19
N PHE A 72 -1.70 5.56 -12.47
CA PHE A 72 -0.62 5.85 -11.53
C PHE A 72 -0.45 7.35 -11.48
N THR A 73 -0.57 7.91 -10.28
CA THR A 73 -0.82 9.33 -10.07
C THR A 73 0.38 10.06 -9.49
N ALA A 74 0.41 11.37 -9.68
CA ALA A 74 1.42 12.25 -9.13
C ALA A 74 1.42 12.22 -7.59
N PRO A 75 2.58 12.12 -6.93
CA PRO A 75 2.67 12.12 -5.47
C PRO A 75 2.60 13.53 -4.87
N VAL A 76 2.85 14.55 -5.65
CA VAL A 76 2.89 15.96 -5.24
C VAL A 76 2.29 16.85 -6.31
N SER A 77 2.00 18.10 -5.96
CA SER A 77 1.71 19.15 -6.93
C SER A 77 2.99 19.79 -7.45
N GLY A 78 2.96 20.22 -8.71
CA GLY A 78 4.11 20.85 -9.35
C GLY A 78 4.07 20.72 -10.87
N GLU A 79 5.23 20.84 -11.50
CA GLU A 79 5.40 20.75 -12.96
C GLU A 79 6.10 19.45 -13.36
N VAL A 80 5.62 18.80 -14.40
CA VAL A 80 6.29 17.65 -15.02
C VAL A 80 7.53 18.16 -15.77
N VAL A 81 8.71 17.95 -15.20
CA VAL A 81 9.97 18.48 -15.77
C VAL A 81 10.70 17.49 -16.69
N GLU A 82 10.44 16.19 -16.52
CA GLU A 82 11.08 15.17 -17.35
C GLU A 82 10.21 13.91 -17.47
N ILE A 83 10.15 13.36 -18.69
CA ILE A 83 9.62 12.02 -18.97
C ILE A 83 10.78 11.19 -19.51
N LYS A 84 11.51 10.54 -18.60
CA LYS A 84 12.72 9.81 -18.92
C LYS A 84 12.40 8.47 -19.59
N ARG A 85 13.03 8.24 -20.74
CA ARG A 85 12.89 7.01 -21.51
C ARG A 85 14.24 6.34 -21.70
N GLY A 86 14.24 5.02 -21.63
CA GLY A 86 15.41 4.18 -21.92
C GLY A 86 15.34 3.54 -23.30
N GLU A 87 16.07 2.44 -23.45
CA GLU A 87 16.08 1.66 -24.67
C GLU A 87 14.68 1.28 -25.14
N LYS A 88 14.49 1.21 -26.46
CA LYS A 88 13.18 0.90 -27.10
C LYS A 88 12.05 1.80 -26.60
N ARG A 89 12.34 3.03 -26.20
CA ARG A 89 11.41 4.04 -25.68
C ARG A 89 10.67 3.61 -24.40
N LYS A 90 11.21 2.64 -23.64
CA LYS A 90 10.67 2.19 -22.36
C LYS A 90 10.56 3.38 -21.40
N LEU A 91 9.40 3.61 -20.80
CA LEU A 91 9.25 4.61 -19.76
C LEU A 91 10.03 4.16 -18.52
N LEU A 92 10.98 4.98 -18.08
CA LEU A 92 11.77 4.75 -16.88
C LEU A 92 11.19 5.49 -15.67
N GLU A 93 10.91 6.79 -15.83
CA GLU A 93 10.36 7.61 -14.77
C GLU A 93 9.68 8.86 -15.33
N VAL A 94 8.71 9.38 -14.57
CA VAL A 94 8.12 10.70 -14.76
C VAL A 94 8.55 11.54 -13.56
N ARG A 95 9.22 12.66 -13.81
CA ARG A 95 9.76 13.57 -12.79
C ARG A 95 8.90 14.82 -12.66
N ILE A 96 8.66 15.22 -11.42
CA ILE A 96 7.85 16.38 -11.06
C ILE A 96 8.72 17.29 -10.18
N LEU A 97 8.88 18.55 -10.58
CA LEU A 97 9.41 19.60 -9.73
C LEU A 97 8.29 20.10 -8.83
N ALA A 98 8.40 19.86 -7.53
CA ALA A 98 7.37 20.18 -6.57
C ALA A 98 7.20 21.70 -6.39
N ASP A 99 5.95 22.16 -6.34
CA ASP A 99 5.63 23.58 -6.07
C ASP A 99 5.58 23.92 -4.56
N LYS A 100 5.80 22.91 -3.71
CA LYS A 100 5.76 22.99 -2.23
C LYS A 100 4.40 23.39 -1.62
N SER A 101 3.35 23.55 -2.45
CA SER A 101 1.99 23.89 -1.99
C SER A 101 1.14 22.67 -1.62
N PHE A 102 1.54 21.48 -2.06
CA PHE A 102 0.84 20.19 -1.86
C PHE A 102 -0.65 20.25 -2.23
N GLN A 103 -0.97 20.83 -3.37
CA GLN A 103 -2.35 20.78 -3.87
C GLN A 103 -2.72 19.35 -4.24
N HIS A 104 -3.95 18.96 -3.90
CA HIS A 104 -4.49 17.65 -4.19
C HIS A 104 -5.61 17.70 -5.22
N VAL A 105 -5.77 16.62 -5.98
CA VAL A 105 -7.04 16.32 -6.64
C VAL A 105 -8.04 15.98 -5.54
N GLU A 106 -9.19 16.59 -5.57
CA GLU A 106 -10.26 16.32 -4.61
C GLU A 106 -11.11 15.15 -5.09
N PHE A 107 -11.25 14.14 -4.25
CA PHE A 107 -12.14 13.02 -4.43
C PHE A 107 -13.35 13.15 -3.50
N ARG A 108 -14.38 12.35 -3.76
CA ARG A 108 -15.58 12.36 -2.93
C ARG A 108 -15.26 11.94 -1.50
N LYS A 109 -15.71 12.73 -0.53
CA LYS A 109 -15.58 12.46 0.90
C LYS A 109 -16.83 11.78 1.43
N TYR A 110 -16.64 10.90 2.39
CA TYR A 110 -17.71 10.21 3.07
C TYR A 110 -17.51 10.30 4.57
N SER A 111 -18.60 10.31 5.34
CA SER A 111 -18.50 10.06 6.78
C SER A 111 -18.25 8.57 7.03
N ALA A 112 -17.69 8.23 8.20
CA ALA A 112 -17.48 6.83 8.57
C ALA A 112 -18.80 6.02 8.58
N GLY A 113 -19.93 6.64 8.89
CA GLY A 113 -21.25 6.02 8.85
C GLY A 113 -21.76 5.72 7.45
N ASP A 114 -21.35 6.51 6.47
CA ASP A 114 -21.83 6.37 5.09
C ASP A 114 -21.06 5.30 4.29
N LEU A 115 -19.89 4.86 4.77
CA LEU A 115 -19.08 3.86 4.07
C LEU A 115 -19.83 2.54 3.81
N ALA A 116 -20.76 2.17 4.69
CA ALA A 116 -21.56 0.98 4.52
C ALA A 116 -22.50 1.05 3.29
N SER A 117 -22.99 2.24 2.95
CA SER A 117 -23.94 2.48 1.84
C SER A 117 -23.28 2.59 0.46
N ILE A 118 -21.93 2.76 0.39
CA ILE A 118 -21.20 2.87 -0.88
C ILE A 118 -21.29 1.54 -1.64
N SER A 119 -21.64 1.60 -2.92
CA SER A 119 -21.61 0.43 -3.80
C SER A 119 -20.18 -0.02 -4.12
N ARG A 120 -20.03 -1.26 -4.59
CA ARG A 120 -18.74 -1.77 -5.08
C ARG A 120 -18.22 -0.92 -6.25
N GLU A 121 -19.10 -0.54 -7.15
CA GLU A 121 -18.79 0.22 -8.36
C GLU A 121 -18.28 1.62 -8.00
N GLU A 122 -18.94 2.33 -7.09
CA GLU A 122 -18.50 3.65 -6.61
C GLU A 122 -17.14 3.56 -5.90
N ALA A 123 -16.96 2.55 -5.04
CA ALA A 123 -15.69 2.31 -4.36
C ALA A 123 -14.56 2.02 -5.37
N GLN A 124 -14.83 1.18 -6.35
CA GLN A 124 -13.87 0.82 -7.40
C GLN A 124 -13.49 2.03 -8.26
N GLU A 125 -14.46 2.83 -8.69
CA GLU A 125 -14.22 4.02 -9.50
C GLU A 125 -13.29 4.99 -8.78
N GLN A 126 -13.55 5.28 -7.51
CA GLN A 126 -12.71 6.19 -6.73
C GLN A 126 -11.30 5.65 -6.48
N LEU A 127 -11.15 4.34 -6.19
CA LEU A 127 -9.85 3.70 -6.04
C LEU A 127 -9.03 3.71 -7.35
N LEU A 128 -9.67 3.47 -8.48
CA LEU A 128 -9.03 3.50 -9.79
C LEU A 128 -8.62 4.92 -10.16
N ALA A 129 -9.52 5.90 -10.03
CA ALA A 129 -9.25 7.29 -10.39
C ALA A 129 -8.13 7.93 -9.56
N SER A 130 -7.99 7.55 -8.29
CA SER A 130 -6.97 8.08 -7.39
C SER A 130 -5.60 7.41 -7.53
N GLY A 131 -5.51 6.25 -8.22
CA GLY A 131 -4.30 5.43 -8.29
C GLY A 131 -4.08 4.53 -7.06
N VAL A 132 -4.92 4.61 -6.03
CA VAL A 132 -4.82 3.78 -4.82
C VAL A 132 -5.07 2.30 -5.12
N TRP A 133 -5.80 1.99 -6.20
CA TRP A 133 -6.02 0.61 -6.65
C TRP A 133 -4.73 -0.19 -6.81
N ALA A 134 -3.62 0.44 -7.19
CA ALA A 134 -2.33 -0.21 -7.37
C ALA A 134 -1.75 -0.88 -6.11
N ASN A 135 -2.30 -0.59 -4.92
CA ASN A 135 -1.94 -1.28 -3.67
C ASN A 135 -2.56 -2.68 -3.54
N LEU A 136 -3.58 -3.00 -4.33
CA LEU A 136 -4.22 -4.32 -4.35
C LEU A 136 -3.42 -5.26 -5.24
N ILE A 137 -2.87 -6.31 -4.64
CA ILE A 137 -2.04 -7.28 -5.35
C ILE A 137 -2.76 -8.62 -5.43
N GLN A 138 -2.95 -9.12 -6.64
CA GLN A 138 -3.61 -10.39 -6.91
C GLN A 138 -2.62 -11.55 -6.86
N ARG A 139 -2.97 -12.56 -6.11
CA ARG A 139 -2.26 -13.84 -6.00
C ARG A 139 -2.98 -14.91 -6.82
N PRO A 140 -2.25 -15.91 -7.33
CA PRO A 140 -0.87 -16.32 -7.00
C PRO A 140 0.25 -15.54 -7.71
N TYR A 141 -0.03 -14.77 -8.77
CA TYR A 141 1.03 -14.23 -9.64
C TYR A 141 1.72 -12.97 -9.13
N GLY A 142 1.19 -12.31 -8.08
CA GLY A 142 1.78 -11.10 -7.52
C GLY A 142 1.73 -9.91 -8.46
N VAL A 143 0.62 -9.70 -9.13
CA VAL A 143 0.36 -8.58 -10.04
C VAL A 143 -0.71 -7.65 -9.46
N ILE A 144 -0.80 -6.43 -9.95
CA ILE A 144 -1.92 -5.53 -9.58
C ILE A 144 -3.25 -6.24 -9.88
N ALA A 145 -4.19 -6.13 -8.94
CA ALA A 145 -5.48 -6.80 -9.02
C ALA A 145 -6.27 -6.38 -10.27
N ASP A 146 -6.82 -7.37 -10.98
CA ASP A 146 -7.75 -7.12 -12.07
C ASP A 146 -9.05 -6.54 -11.53
N PRO A 147 -9.46 -5.33 -11.96
CA PRO A 147 -10.69 -4.71 -11.49
C PRO A 147 -11.96 -5.49 -11.82
N ASN A 148 -11.91 -6.39 -12.78
CA ASN A 148 -13.06 -7.20 -13.22
C ASN A 148 -13.21 -8.51 -12.43
N GLU A 149 -12.21 -8.87 -11.63
CA GLU A 149 -12.23 -10.11 -10.85
C GLU A 149 -12.67 -9.89 -9.40
N THR A 150 -13.05 -10.97 -8.75
CA THR A 150 -13.45 -10.98 -7.32
C THR A 150 -12.62 -12.02 -6.59
N PRO A 151 -11.83 -11.64 -5.59
CA PRO A 151 -11.02 -12.58 -4.84
C PRO A 151 -11.87 -13.43 -3.88
N LYS A 152 -11.44 -14.67 -3.63
CA LYS A 152 -12.04 -15.52 -2.59
C LYS A 152 -11.87 -14.94 -1.18
N ALA A 153 -10.78 -14.21 -0.95
CA ALA A 153 -10.45 -13.57 0.32
C ALA A 153 -9.43 -12.44 0.10
N ILE A 154 -9.34 -11.53 1.07
CA ILE A 154 -8.32 -10.48 1.10
C ILE A 154 -7.43 -10.68 2.33
N PHE A 155 -6.11 -10.61 2.15
CA PHE A 155 -5.12 -10.84 3.21
C PHE A 155 -4.32 -9.58 3.49
N ILE A 156 -4.24 -9.23 4.76
CA ILE A 156 -3.46 -8.11 5.30
C ILE A 156 -2.43 -8.68 6.27
N SER A 157 -1.14 -8.65 5.90
CA SER A 157 -0.08 -8.97 6.85
C SER A 157 0.22 -7.72 7.67
N ALA A 158 -0.16 -7.75 8.94
CA ALA A 158 -0.04 -6.61 9.85
C ALA A 158 1.29 -6.60 10.63
N PHE A 159 2.27 -7.37 10.18
CA PHE A 159 3.66 -7.33 10.65
C PHE A 159 4.63 -7.76 9.55
N ASP A 160 5.87 -7.39 9.70
CA ASP A 160 6.95 -7.79 8.82
C ASP A 160 7.99 -8.60 9.63
N SER A 161 8.47 -9.70 9.05
CA SER A 161 9.48 -10.57 9.65
C SER A 161 10.85 -10.49 8.96
N HIS A 162 11.05 -9.57 8.03
CA HIS A 162 12.36 -9.35 7.41
C HIS A 162 13.36 -8.79 8.43
N PRO A 163 14.67 -9.01 8.23
CA PRO A 163 15.70 -8.36 9.05
C PRO A 163 15.54 -6.84 9.04
N LEU A 164 15.66 -6.22 10.20
CA LEU A 164 15.50 -4.77 10.39
C LEU A 164 14.15 -4.20 9.95
N ALA A 165 13.12 -5.03 9.87
CA ALA A 165 11.78 -4.60 9.50
C ALA A 165 11.28 -3.44 10.38
N PRO A 166 10.50 -2.51 9.82
CA PRO A 166 9.93 -1.40 10.57
C PRO A 166 8.88 -1.89 11.58
N ASP A 167 8.76 -1.15 12.67
CA ASP A 167 7.74 -1.36 13.69
C ASP A 167 6.42 -0.72 13.24
N TYR A 168 5.43 -1.55 12.92
CA TYR A 168 4.11 -1.09 12.46
C TYR A 168 3.32 -0.40 13.56
N GLU A 169 3.53 -0.76 14.85
CA GLU A 169 2.89 -0.07 15.97
C GLU A 169 3.37 1.39 16.08
N LEU A 170 4.63 1.64 15.72
CA LEU A 170 5.18 2.98 15.70
C LEU A 170 4.69 3.80 14.51
N ILE A 171 4.74 3.22 13.28
CA ILE A 171 4.51 3.98 12.06
C ILE A 171 3.02 4.24 11.77
N PHE A 172 2.12 3.42 12.33
CA PHE A 172 0.68 3.56 12.13
C PHE A 172 -0.07 4.05 13.37
N LYS A 173 0.64 4.48 14.40
CA LYS A 173 0.04 5.01 15.62
C LYS A 173 -0.91 6.18 15.30
N GLY A 174 -2.17 6.07 15.73
CA GLY A 174 -3.20 7.09 15.50
C GLY A 174 -3.94 6.96 14.16
N GLU A 175 -3.66 5.90 13.38
CA GLU A 175 -4.28 5.68 12.08
C GLU A 175 -5.44 4.64 12.12
N GLU A 176 -5.90 4.25 13.32
CA GLU A 176 -6.89 3.18 13.56
C GLU A 176 -8.20 3.44 12.82
N GLN A 177 -8.68 4.67 12.83
CA GLN A 177 -9.92 5.04 12.11
C GLN A 177 -9.80 4.88 10.60
N TYR A 178 -8.64 5.20 10.04
CA TYR A 178 -8.39 5.05 8.59
C TYR A 178 -8.20 3.59 8.21
N PHE A 179 -7.57 2.81 9.10
CA PHE A 179 -7.47 1.37 8.89
C PHE A 179 -8.86 0.72 8.86
N GLN A 180 -9.74 1.06 9.81
CA GLN A 180 -11.12 0.56 9.83
C GLN A 180 -11.88 0.99 8.57
N ALA A 181 -11.81 2.25 8.18
CA ALA A 181 -12.46 2.75 6.97
C ALA A 181 -11.96 2.01 5.71
N GLY A 182 -10.65 1.76 5.61
CA GLY A 182 -10.07 0.96 4.52
C GLY A 182 -10.60 -0.47 4.50
N VAL A 183 -10.72 -1.12 5.65
CA VAL A 183 -11.33 -2.45 5.78
C VAL A 183 -12.79 -2.42 5.32
N ASP A 184 -13.57 -1.41 5.71
CA ASP A 184 -14.99 -1.31 5.33
C ASP A 184 -15.18 -1.14 3.81
N ILE A 185 -14.27 -0.44 3.14
CA ILE A 185 -14.22 -0.37 1.66
C ILE A 185 -13.78 -1.71 1.06
N LEU A 186 -12.75 -2.36 1.60
CA LEU A 186 -12.27 -3.65 1.09
C LEU A 186 -13.33 -4.76 1.13
N LYS A 187 -14.25 -4.72 2.09
CA LYS A 187 -15.38 -5.65 2.17
C LYS A 187 -16.30 -5.62 0.94
N LYS A 188 -16.30 -4.53 0.17
CA LYS A 188 -17.09 -4.42 -1.07
C LYS A 188 -16.56 -5.30 -2.19
N PHE A 189 -15.30 -5.76 -2.11
CA PHE A 189 -14.62 -6.47 -3.18
C PHE A 189 -14.57 -7.99 -3.02
N THR A 190 -14.98 -8.53 -1.87
CA THR A 190 -15.03 -9.98 -1.65
C THR A 190 -16.28 -10.39 -0.87
N ALA A 191 -16.83 -11.52 -1.22
CA ALA A 191 -17.86 -12.19 -0.39
C ALA A 191 -17.22 -13.06 0.69
N GLY A 192 -15.91 -13.29 0.62
CA GLY A 192 -15.16 -14.06 1.61
C GLY A 192 -14.61 -13.21 2.75
N SER A 193 -13.68 -13.79 3.49
CA SER A 193 -13.11 -13.14 4.67
C SER A 193 -12.01 -12.14 4.30
N ILE A 194 -11.91 -11.10 5.13
CA ILE A 194 -10.71 -10.26 5.21
C ILE A 194 -9.89 -10.77 6.39
N HIS A 195 -8.71 -11.32 6.09
CA HIS A 195 -7.79 -11.83 7.10
C HIS A 195 -6.77 -10.76 7.49
N VAL A 196 -6.73 -10.42 8.77
CA VAL A 196 -5.67 -9.59 9.36
C VAL A 196 -4.76 -10.51 10.15
N ASN A 197 -3.53 -10.66 9.67
CA ASN A 197 -2.56 -11.57 10.25
C ASN A 197 -1.60 -10.80 11.14
N LEU A 198 -1.65 -11.09 12.45
CA LEU A 198 -0.90 -10.44 13.49
C LEU A 198 0.30 -11.29 13.94
N ARG A 199 1.30 -10.65 14.50
CA ARG A 199 2.36 -11.34 15.23
C ARG A 199 1.81 -11.86 16.56
N GLY A 200 1.94 -13.17 16.80
CA GLY A 200 1.27 -13.81 17.92
C GLY A 200 1.97 -13.65 19.27
N ASP A 201 3.19 -13.10 19.29
CA ASP A 201 3.99 -12.82 20.49
C ASP A 201 3.95 -11.33 20.90
N THR A 202 3.22 -10.51 20.16
CA THR A 202 3.03 -9.08 20.46
C THR A 202 1.54 -8.74 20.53
N GLN A 203 1.17 -7.85 21.44
CA GLN A 203 -0.16 -7.26 21.44
C GLN A 203 -0.15 -6.06 20.48
N SER A 204 -0.88 -6.18 19.38
CA SER A 204 -1.12 -5.06 18.48
C SER A 204 -2.31 -4.26 18.98
N SER A 205 -2.10 -2.97 19.27
CA SER A 205 -3.17 -2.05 19.64
C SER A 205 -3.87 -1.44 18.43
N ILE A 206 -3.13 -1.25 17.33
CA ILE A 206 -3.59 -0.51 16.14
C ILE A 206 -4.56 -1.33 15.30
N PHE A 207 -4.24 -2.62 15.09
CA PHE A 207 -5.03 -3.47 14.19
C PHE A 207 -6.11 -4.28 14.92
N SER A 208 -5.88 -4.60 16.21
CA SER A 208 -6.74 -5.53 16.98
C SER A 208 -8.16 -5.02 17.22
N GLY A 209 -8.40 -3.71 17.08
CA GLY A 209 -9.71 -3.09 17.20
C GLY A 209 -10.57 -3.16 15.93
N ALA A 210 -10.02 -3.63 14.80
CA ALA A 210 -10.72 -3.65 13.52
C ALA A 210 -11.91 -4.61 13.54
N LYS A 211 -13.05 -4.14 13.01
CA LYS A 211 -14.30 -4.92 12.98
C LYS A 211 -14.52 -5.54 11.59
N GLY A 212 -15.17 -6.70 11.56
CA GLY A 212 -15.54 -7.38 10.32
C GLY A 212 -14.36 -8.01 9.59
N VAL A 213 -13.34 -8.40 10.33
CA VAL A 213 -12.16 -9.11 9.87
C VAL A 213 -11.96 -10.39 10.67
N GLU A 214 -11.18 -11.31 10.13
CA GLU A 214 -10.71 -12.50 10.84
C GLU A 214 -9.26 -12.31 11.24
N PHE A 215 -8.99 -12.29 12.54
CA PHE A 215 -7.63 -12.22 13.06
C PHE A 215 -6.98 -13.59 13.07
N ASN A 216 -5.75 -13.68 12.56
CA ASN A 216 -4.91 -14.86 12.67
C ASN A 216 -3.57 -14.46 13.28
N TYR A 217 -2.95 -15.37 14.02
CA TYR A 217 -1.75 -15.10 14.80
C TYR A 217 -0.61 -16.00 14.32
N PHE A 218 0.51 -15.39 13.95
CA PHE A 218 1.68 -16.09 13.46
C PHE A 218 2.85 -15.89 14.42
N THR A 219 3.51 -17.00 14.77
CA THR A 219 4.75 -17.00 15.56
C THR A 219 5.84 -17.77 14.83
N GLY A 220 7.09 -17.52 15.24
CA GLY A 220 8.26 -18.16 14.66
C GLY A 220 9.08 -17.23 13.77
N PRO A 221 10.18 -17.73 13.19
CA PRO A 221 11.12 -16.93 12.43
C PRO A 221 10.57 -16.47 11.08
N HIS A 222 11.34 -15.63 10.38
CA HIS A 222 11.10 -15.36 8.96
C HIS A 222 11.03 -16.71 8.19
N PRO A 223 10.02 -16.94 7.34
CA PRO A 223 9.12 -15.97 6.68
C PRO A 223 7.70 -15.85 7.29
N SER A 224 7.54 -15.88 8.60
CA SER A 224 6.21 -15.81 9.25
C SER A 224 5.41 -14.55 8.85
N GLY A 225 6.08 -13.43 8.57
CA GLY A 225 5.46 -12.18 8.09
C GLY A 225 5.20 -12.12 6.58
N CYS A 226 5.62 -13.14 5.81
CA CYS A 226 5.36 -13.17 4.38
C CYS A 226 3.91 -13.57 4.09
N VAL A 227 3.16 -12.68 3.44
CA VAL A 227 1.72 -12.90 3.18
C VAL A 227 1.43 -14.17 2.37
N GLY A 228 2.32 -14.59 1.48
CA GLY A 228 2.17 -15.86 0.73
C GLY A 228 2.22 -17.09 1.63
N VAL A 229 3.07 -17.07 2.66
CA VAL A 229 3.13 -18.12 3.69
C VAL A 229 1.86 -18.10 4.53
N GLN A 230 1.38 -16.92 4.89
CA GLN A 230 0.15 -16.76 5.64
C GLN A 230 -1.07 -17.30 4.88
N ILE A 231 -1.20 -16.98 3.59
CA ILE A 231 -2.24 -17.53 2.70
C ILE A 231 -2.21 -19.04 2.71
N HIS A 232 -1.02 -19.65 2.56
CA HIS A 232 -0.87 -21.11 2.55
C HIS A 232 -1.44 -21.78 3.83
N HIS A 233 -1.25 -21.16 4.98
CA HIS A 233 -1.71 -21.72 6.26
C HIS A 233 -3.17 -21.42 6.61
N ILE A 234 -3.70 -20.30 6.11
CA ILE A 234 -5.05 -19.83 6.46
C ILE A 234 -6.09 -20.34 5.45
N ASP A 235 -5.91 -19.98 4.19
CA ASP A 235 -6.82 -20.34 3.10
C ASP A 235 -6.04 -20.45 1.79
N PRO A 236 -5.44 -21.62 1.51
CA PRO A 236 -4.60 -21.86 0.33
C PRO A 236 -5.35 -21.59 -0.97
N ILE A 237 -4.64 -21.00 -1.94
CA ILE A 237 -5.17 -20.74 -3.28
C ILE A 237 -5.08 -22.02 -4.10
N ASN A 238 -6.22 -22.56 -4.53
CA ASN A 238 -6.31 -23.70 -5.40
C ASN A 238 -6.35 -23.28 -6.89
N ARG A 239 -6.35 -24.28 -7.78
CA ARG A 239 -6.42 -24.01 -9.23
C ARG A 239 -7.70 -23.23 -9.58
N GLY A 240 -7.54 -22.12 -10.26
CA GLY A 240 -8.64 -21.24 -10.68
C GLY A 240 -9.10 -20.25 -9.63
N GLU A 241 -8.58 -20.32 -8.39
CA GLU A 241 -8.87 -19.32 -7.36
C GLU A 241 -7.88 -18.17 -7.39
N ILE A 242 -8.34 -17.02 -6.91
CA ILE A 242 -7.52 -15.85 -6.66
C ILE A 242 -7.77 -15.32 -5.25
N ALA A 243 -6.73 -14.72 -4.67
CA ALA A 243 -6.84 -13.94 -3.45
C ALA A 243 -6.16 -12.59 -3.66
N TRP A 244 -6.61 -11.57 -2.98
CA TRP A 244 -5.92 -10.28 -2.99
C TRP A 244 -5.13 -10.09 -1.71
N THR A 245 -4.04 -9.36 -1.83
CA THR A 245 -3.22 -8.95 -0.68
C THR A 245 -3.04 -7.44 -0.72
N ILE A 246 -3.01 -6.84 0.45
CA ILE A 246 -2.71 -5.43 0.64
C ILE A 246 -1.95 -5.27 1.95
N ASN A 247 -0.98 -4.36 2.01
CA ASN A 247 -0.28 -4.05 3.25
C ASN A 247 -1.08 -3.03 4.08
N PRO A 248 -0.84 -2.91 5.38
CA PRO A 248 -1.57 -1.98 6.24
C PRO A 248 -1.51 -0.52 5.77
N TYR A 249 -0.40 -0.13 5.15
CA TYR A 249 -0.25 1.20 4.58
C TYR A 249 -1.28 1.46 3.46
N GLY A 250 -1.45 0.50 2.55
CA GLY A 250 -2.46 0.60 1.49
C GLY A 250 -3.89 0.64 2.04
N VAL A 251 -4.17 -0.12 3.12
CA VAL A 251 -5.49 -0.09 3.79
C VAL A 251 -5.77 1.30 4.37
N ILE A 252 -4.81 1.88 5.08
CA ILE A 252 -4.90 3.22 5.64
C ILE A 252 -5.05 4.28 4.54
N GLN A 253 -4.32 4.12 3.43
CA GLN A 253 -4.42 5.02 2.29
C GLN A 253 -5.83 4.98 1.64
N ILE A 254 -6.45 3.80 1.56
CA ILE A 254 -7.86 3.66 1.16
C ILE A 254 -8.75 4.44 2.14
N GLY A 255 -8.58 4.23 3.45
CA GLY A 255 -9.38 4.93 4.45
C GLY A 255 -9.24 6.45 4.37
N LYS A 256 -8.03 6.97 4.21
CA LYS A 256 -7.77 8.41 4.02
C LYS A 256 -8.41 8.94 2.75
N LEU A 257 -8.36 8.18 1.66
CA LEU A 257 -9.00 8.57 0.41
C LEU A 257 -10.51 8.76 0.59
N PHE A 258 -11.19 7.85 1.27
CA PHE A 258 -12.64 7.93 1.44
C PHE A 258 -13.06 8.93 2.51
N LEU A 259 -12.35 9.05 3.62
CA LEU A 259 -12.70 9.96 4.70
C LEU A 259 -12.24 11.41 4.44
N ASN A 260 -11.05 11.60 3.87
CA ASN A 260 -10.46 12.92 3.65
C ASN A 260 -10.61 13.41 2.19
N GLY A 261 -10.94 12.51 1.25
CA GLY A 261 -11.08 12.84 -0.17
C GLY A 261 -9.78 13.21 -0.87
N ILE A 262 -8.64 12.74 -0.37
CA ILE A 262 -7.32 13.02 -0.95
C ILE A 262 -6.47 11.76 -1.08
N TYR A 263 -5.57 11.76 -2.06
CA TYR A 263 -4.50 10.79 -2.15
C TYR A 263 -3.37 11.21 -1.22
N ASP A 264 -3.29 10.60 -0.03
CA ASP A 264 -2.20 10.84 0.93
C ASP A 264 -0.95 10.08 0.50
N THR A 265 0.10 10.79 0.16
CA THR A 265 1.38 10.24 -0.28
C THR A 265 2.44 10.22 0.81
N SER A 266 2.12 10.75 2.00
CA SER A 266 3.05 10.76 3.13
C SER A 266 3.39 9.34 3.58
N ARG A 267 4.64 9.11 3.97
CA ARG A 267 5.14 7.82 4.44
C ARG A 267 6.06 7.98 5.63
N ILE A 268 6.04 7.00 6.52
CA ILE A 268 7.10 6.83 7.51
C ILE A 268 7.93 5.63 7.09
N VAL A 269 9.23 5.84 6.90
CA VAL A 269 10.18 4.82 6.50
C VAL A 269 11.26 4.66 7.57
N ALA A 270 11.76 3.44 7.75
CA ALA A 270 12.90 3.17 8.62
C ALA A 270 14.19 3.20 7.78
N LEU A 271 15.10 4.10 8.11
CA LEU A 271 16.46 4.08 7.59
C LEU A 271 17.32 3.22 8.52
N VAL A 272 17.77 2.08 8.04
CA VAL A 272 18.40 1.02 8.83
C VAL A 272 19.65 0.48 8.13
N GLY A 273 20.51 -0.16 8.90
CA GLY A 273 21.73 -0.83 8.38
C GLY A 273 22.97 -0.45 9.16
N SER A 274 24.01 -1.29 9.06
CA SER A 274 25.27 -1.13 9.80
C SER A 274 26.03 0.16 9.45
N GLU A 275 25.87 0.64 8.22
CA GLU A 275 26.57 1.83 7.71
C GLU A 275 25.76 3.12 7.90
N VAL A 276 24.56 3.02 8.47
CA VAL A 276 23.74 4.20 8.75
C VAL A 276 24.21 4.86 10.04
N MET A 277 24.67 6.11 9.96
CA MET A 277 25.17 6.84 11.13
C MET A 277 24.11 7.03 12.24
N LYS A 278 22.85 7.27 11.86
CA LYS A 278 21.72 7.42 12.78
C LYS A 278 20.53 6.62 12.27
N PRO A 279 20.47 5.31 12.57
CA PRO A 279 19.32 4.50 12.21
C PRO A 279 18.07 4.96 12.98
N GLN A 280 17.06 5.44 12.25
CA GLN A 280 15.81 5.96 12.82
C GLN A 280 14.71 6.00 11.75
N TYR A 281 13.50 6.37 12.15
CA TYR A 281 12.39 6.58 11.25
C TYR A 281 12.36 8.00 10.71
N TYR A 282 11.90 8.15 9.47
CA TYR A 282 11.74 9.44 8.82
C TYR A 282 10.35 9.57 8.23
N LYS A 283 9.72 10.74 8.45
CA LYS A 283 8.53 11.11 7.71
C LYS A 283 8.96 11.66 6.34
N THR A 284 8.46 11.04 5.28
CA THR A 284 8.78 11.37 3.89
C THR A 284 7.54 11.18 3.01
N TRP A 285 7.71 11.11 1.69
CA TRP A 285 6.63 10.97 0.71
C TRP A 285 6.97 9.88 -0.31
N THR A 286 5.93 9.37 -0.97
CA THR A 286 6.10 8.50 -2.14
C THR A 286 6.80 9.28 -3.26
N GLY A 287 7.76 8.64 -3.93
CA GLY A 287 8.50 9.23 -5.06
C GLY A 287 9.77 9.96 -4.71
#